data_e80c522b4e7bcb75da1f2f4c1ac69f7c
#
_entry.id   e80c522b4e7bcb75da1f2f4c1ac69f7c
#
_cell.length_a   1.000
_cell.length_b   1.000
_cell.length_c   1.000
_cell.angle_alpha   90.00
_cell.angle_beta   90.00
_cell.angle_gamma   90.00
#
_symmetry.space_group_name_H-M   'P 1'
#
loop_
_entity.id
_entity.type
_entity.pdbx_description
1 polymer ?
#
loop_
_entity_poly.entity_id
_entity_poly.type
_entity_poly.pdbx_seq_one_letter_code
_entity_poly.pdbx_strand_id
1 'polypeptide(L)'
;MTNKTWDRLMNFWIRLLTAVTLLIIAGLLIFVFYKGADLIKPAFFTNDFDEATSYAQFELPAGDKGITVSKSAEGFVIEQIARDSALHHGVDSQGTAVEIKAGDLILSVDKEKYDALSAEEFEQLLAGLSGETTFKVRSAGGGIWPMLVTTLLTIGLTLLAAVPVGICAAVYLSEYAKQGRLVQLIRFSIECLAGIPSIIYGLFGMLFFVTCLRFNYSVLAGILTVSIIFLPIIIRTTEEALRTVPVSYREGSLALGATKLETIVKLVVPNALPGILTAVVLSIGRVIGESAALLLTAGTVARIPNDLFQSASTLTVKAYTVAKETADIEMACAIGCVIIVIVLILNFCTRLLQRLGAASKGGKQG
;
A
#
# COMPACT_ATOMS: atom_id res chain seq x y z
N MET A 1 -27.75 -30.98 36.97
CA MET A 1 -27.98 -30.37 35.64
C MET A 1 -27.30 -31.26 34.60
N THR A 2 -28.07 -31.78 33.66
CA THR A 2 -27.57 -32.72 32.63
C THR A 2 -26.59 -32.01 31.66
N ASN A 3 -25.52 -32.68 31.23
CA ASN A 3 -24.53 -32.18 30.25
C ASN A 3 -25.21 -31.49 29.05
N LYS A 4 -26.39 -31.94 28.66
CA LYS A 4 -27.17 -31.41 27.52
C LYS A 4 -27.71 -29.97 27.72
N THR A 5 -27.97 -29.53 28.96
CA THR A 5 -28.40 -28.17 29.29
C THR A 5 -27.20 -27.20 29.28
N TRP A 6 -26.04 -27.63 29.75
CA TRP A 6 -24.78 -26.86 29.67
C TRP A 6 -24.35 -26.70 28.23
N ASP A 7 -24.42 -27.73 27.39
CA ASP A 7 -24.08 -27.62 25.95
C ASP A 7 -25.00 -26.65 25.20
N ARG A 8 -26.30 -26.64 25.52
CA ARG A 8 -27.24 -25.66 24.93
C ARG A 8 -26.92 -24.22 25.36
N LEU A 9 -26.60 -24.00 26.63
CA LEU A 9 -26.24 -22.68 27.16
C LEU A 9 -24.94 -22.18 26.55
N MET A 10 -23.91 -23.03 26.48
CA MET A 10 -22.64 -22.73 25.84
C MET A 10 -22.82 -22.40 24.36
N ASN A 11 -23.57 -23.19 23.61
CA ASN A 11 -23.86 -22.92 22.20
C ASN A 11 -24.65 -21.65 21.99
N PHE A 12 -25.54 -21.26 22.90
CA PHE A 12 -26.25 -19.97 22.86
C PHE A 12 -25.27 -18.82 23.02
N TRP A 13 -24.41 -18.85 24.04
CA TRP A 13 -23.40 -17.79 24.26
C TRP A 13 -22.41 -17.68 23.11
N ILE A 14 -21.93 -18.79 22.57
CA ILE A 14 -21.03 -18.78 21.40
C ILE A 14 -21.72 -18.11 20.21
N ARG A 15 -22.96 -18.47 19.89
CA ARG A 15 -23.72 -17.84 18.79
C ARG A 15 -23.99 -16.37 19.03
N LEU A 16 -24.35 -16.01 20.27
CA LEU A 16 -24.61 -14.60 20.64
C LEU A 16 -23.34 -13.76 20.47
N LEU A 17 -22.20 -14.20 21.02
CA LEU A 17 -20.93 -13.48 20.92
C LEU A 17 -20.47 -13.37 19.46
N THR A 18 -20.62 -14.46 18.69
CA THR A 18 -20.32 -14.42 17.24
C THR A 18 -21.21 -13.42 16.51
N ALA A 19 -22.51 -13.39 16.79
CA ALA A 19 -23.43 -12.43 16.18
C ALA A 19 -23.08 -10.99 16.56
N VAL A 20 -22.76 -10.71 17.83
CA VAL A 20 -22.31 -9.38 18.28
C VAL A 20 -21.04 -8.96 17.57
N THR A 21 -20.04 -9.84 17.47
CA THR A 21 -18.79 -9.54 16.75
C THR A 21 -19.05 -9.21 15.28
N LEU A 22 -19.89 -10.00 14.60
CA LEU A 22 -20.26 -9.75 13.21
C LEU A 22 -21.00 -8.42 13.03
N LEU A 23 -21.90 -8.08 13.96
CA LEU A 23 -22.63 -6.80 13.94
C LEU A 23 -21.69 -5.61 14.12
N ILE A 24 -20.70 -5.69 15.03
CA ILE A 24 -19.70 -4.63 15.22
C ILE A 24 -18.88 -4.45 13.95
N ILE A 25 -18.37 -5.55 13.36
CA ILE A 25 -17.57 -5.47 12.12
C ILE A 25 -18.41 -4.90 10.96
N ALA A 26 -19.64 -5.39 10.79
CA ALA A 26 -20.55 -4.88 9.77
C ALA A 26 -20.88 -3.39 9.99
N GLY A 27 -21.12 -2.98 11.22
CA GLY A 27 -21.37 -1.57 11.56
C GLY A 27 -20.19 -0.66 11.24
N LEU A 28 -18.97 -1.08 11.55
CA LEU A 28 -17.74 -0.36 11.20
C LEU A 28 -17.56 -0.24 9.68
N LEU A 29 -17.75 -1.33 8.95
CA LEU A 29 -17.64 -1.31 7.48
C LEU A 29 -18.70 -0.38 6.87
N ILE A 30 -19.95 -0.50 7.30
CA ILE A 30 -21.04 0.37 6.83
C ILE A 30 -20.71 1.83 7.13
N PHE A 31 -20.22 2.16 8.32
CA PHE A 31 -19.85 3.52 8.68
C PHE A 31 -18.75 4.08 7.77
N VAL A 32 -17.68 3.31 7.54
CA VAL A 32 -16.55 3.72 6.69
C VAL A 32 -17.02 3.95 5.26
N PHE A 33 -17.79 3.01 4.68
CA PHE A 33 -18.31 3.15 3.32
C PHE A 33 -19.35 4.29 3.21
N TYR A 34 -20.22 4.46 4.19
CA TYR A 34 -21.22 5.53 4.19
C TYR A 34 -20.58 6.92 4.22
N LYS A 35 -19.55 7.11 5.05
CA LYS A 35 -18.85 8.39 5.18
C LYS A 35 -17.85 8.67 4.05
N GLY A 36 -17.21 7.62 3.48
CA GLY A 36 -16.17 7.80 2.48
C GLY A 36 -16.65 7.76 1.02
N ALA A 37 -17.84 7.22 0.74
CA ALA A 37 -18.29 6.97 -0.64
C ALA A 37 -18.41 8.23 -1.50
N ASP A 38 -18.85 9.34 -0.94
CA ASP A 38 -19.12 10.58 -1.68
C ASP A 38 -17.86 11.23 -2.27
N LEU A 39 -16.69 10.98 -1.64
CA LEU A 39 -15.39 11.47 -2.11
C LEU A 39 -14.75 10.58 -3.17
N ILE A 40 -15.21 9.34 -3.33
CA ILE A 40 -14.60 8.36 -4.26
C ILE A 40 -15.09 8.64 -5.69
N LYS A 41 -14.49 9.64 -6.33
CA LYS A 41 -14.67 10.01 -7.72
C LYS A 41 -13.43 9.65 -8.54
N PRO A 42 -13.46 9.62 -9.89
CA PRO A 42 -12.25 9.36 -10.69
C PRO A 42 -11.07 10.26 -10.32
N ALA A 43 -11.30 11.55 -10.08
CA ALA A 43 -10.29 12.51 -9.66
C ALA A 43 -9.59 12.12 -8.33
N PHE A 44 -10.28 11.45 -7.41
CA PHE A 44 -9.72 10.92 -6.17
C PHE A 44 -8.55 9.95 -6.40
N PHE A 45 -8.56 9.22 -7.51
CA PHE A 45 -7.51 8.25 -7.85
C PHE A 45 -6.39 8.83 -8.71
N THR A 46 -6.56 10.02 -9.28
CA THR A 46 -5.61 10.58 -10.25
C THR A 46 -4.93 11.85 -9.79
N ASN A 47 -5.53 12.56 -8.84
CA ASN A 47 -5.00 13.83 -8.35
C ASN A 47 -3.96 13.62 -7.25
N ASP A 48 -3.11 14.64 -7.06
CA ASP A 48 -2.25 14.75 -5.91
C ASP A 48 -3.07 15.07 -4.65
N PHE A 49 -2.49 14.83 -3.47
CA PHE A 49 -3.21 15.02 -2.22
C PHE A 49 -3.23 16.49 -1.79
N ASP A 50 -2.07 17.14 -1.84
CA ASP A 50 -1.91 18.52 -1.41
C ASP A 50 -2.20 19.46 -2.59
N GLU A 51 -2.92 20.57 -2.32
CA GLU A 51 -3.04 21.64 -3.28
C GLU A 51 -1.67 22.27 -3.47
N ALA A 52 -1.12 22.16 -4.66
CA ALA A 52 0.13 22.79 -5.03
C ALA A 52 -0.13 23.94 -5.98
N THR A 53 0.36 25.15 -5.66
CA THR A 53 0.36 26.25 -6.60
C THR A 53 1.69 26.26 -7.36
N SER A 54 1.63 26.08 -8.66
CA SER A 54 2.78 26.10 -9.56
C SER A 54 2.66 27.20 -10.60
N TYR A 55 3.82 27.70 -11.03
CA TYR A 55 3.92 28.55 -12.22
C TYR A 55 4.51 27.69 -13.33
N ALA A 56 3.71 27.39 -14.34
CA ALA A 56 4.13 26.55 -15.45
C ALA A 56 4.01 27.32 -16.76
N GLN A 57 5.00 27.16 -17.62
CA GLN A 57 5.02 27.68 -18.97
C GLN A 57 4.52 26.60 -19.93
N PHE A 58 3.63 27.00 -20.81
CA PHE A 58 3.04 26.15 -21.84
C PHE A 58 3.24 26.79 -23.20
N GLU A 59 3.62 26.01 -24.19
CA GLU A 59 3.65 26.42 -25.58
C GLU A 59 2.28 26.17 -26.20
N LEU A 60 1.49 27.22 -26.34
CA LEU A 60 0.10 27.10 -26.81
C LEU A 60 0.01 27.24 -28.32
N PRO A 61 -0.64 26.31 -29.01
CA PRO A 61 -1.00 26.49 -30.42
C PRO A 61 -2.09 27.56 -30.55
N ALA A 62 -2.19 28.22 -31.73
CA ALA A 62 -3.30 29.12 -32.00
C ALA A 62 -4.64 28.33 -32.09
N GLY A 63 -5.70 28.89 -31.53
CA GLY A 63 -7.04 28.33 -31.58
C GLY A 63 -7.51 27.67 -30.26
N ASP A 64 -8.57 26.88 -30.35
CA ASP A 64 -9.18 26.22 -29.19
C ASP A 64 -8.18 25.30 -28.47
N LYS A 65 -8.12 25.41 -27.15
CA LYS A 65 -7.26 24.58 -26.28
C LYS A 65 -7.94 23.29 -25.81
N GLY A 66 -9.19 23.07 -26.18
CA GLY A 66 -9.98 21.91 -25.81
C GLY A 66 -10.24 21.85 -24.29
N ILE A 67 -10.48 22.99 -23.65
CA ILE A 67 -10.83 23.06 -22.25
C ILE A 67 -12.16 23.74 -22.04
N THR A 68 -12.92 23.28 -21.05
CA THR A 68 -14.08 23.99 -20.51
C THR A 68 -13.81 24.38 -19.08
N VAL A 69 -14.17 25.59 -18.71
CA VAL A 69 -13.94 26.11 -17.37
C VAL A 69 -15.23 26.59 -16.71
N SER A 70 -15.26 26.53 -15.40
CA SER A 70 -16.30 27.18 -14.57
C SER A 70 -15.69 28.24 -13.68
N LYS A 71 -16.43 29.31 -13.42
CA LYS A 71 -15.97 30.42 -12.57
C LYS A 71 -16.04 30.01 -11.10
N SER A 72 -14.94 30.19 -10.39
CA SER A 72 -14.82 30.02 -8.94
C SER A 72 -14.56 31.36 -8.25
N ALA A 73 -14.60 31.40 -6.91
CA ALA A 73 -14.31 32.62 -6.13
C ALA A 73 -12.86 33.12 -6.28
N GLU A 74 -11.90 32.23 -6.60
CA GLU A 74 -10.49 32.54 -6.66
C GLU A 74 -9.89 32.47 -8.08
N GLY A 75 -10.68 32.11 -9.09
CA GLY A 75 -10.23 31.93 -10.48
C GLY A 75 -11.14 31.04 -11.30
N PHE A 76 -10.57 30.28 -12.24
CA PHE A 76 -11.32 29.40 -13.14
C PHE A 76 -10.95 27.95 -12.91
N VAL A 77 -11.92 27.10 -12.57
CA VAL A 77 -11.76 25.66 -12.42
C VAL A 77 -11.93 24.99 -13.78
N ILE A 78 -11.02 24.13 -14.14
CA ILE A 78 -11.10 23.33 -15.38
C ILE A 78 -12.08 22.18 -15.16
N GLU A 79 -13.19 22.18 -15.88
CA GLU A 79 -14.17 21.09 -15.82
C GLU A 79 -13.77 19.91 -16.72
N GLN A 80 -13.34 20.22 -17.94
CA GLN A 80 -12.88 19.20 -18.89
C GLN A 80 -11.66 19.71 -19.64
N ILE A 81 -10.79 18.77 -20.02
CA ILE A 81 -9.61 19.01 -20.83
C ILE A 81 -9.51 17.91 -21.88
N ALA A 82 -9.28 18.30 -23.14
CA ALA A 82 -9.09 17.35 -24.23
C ALA A 82 -7.77 16.58 -24.05
N ARG A 83 -7.73 15.31 -24.44
CA ARG A 83 -6.56 14.44 -24.30
C ARG A 83 -5.32 14.90 -25.07
N ASP A 84 -5.52 15.66 -26.13
CA ASP A 84 -4.50 16.24 -27.01
C ASP A 84 -4.22 17.72 -26.72
N SER A 85 -4.71 18.25 -25.61
CA SER A 85 -4.49 19.63 -25.20
C SER A 85 -3.01 19.89 -24.90
N ALA A 86 -2.49 21.03 -25.41
CA ALA A 86 -1.15 21.49 -25.12
C ALA A 86 -0.90 21.77 -23.61
N LEU A 87 -1.95 21.93 -22.82
CA LEU A 87 -1.88 22.15 -21.37
C LEU A 87 -1.46 20.89 -20.57
N HIS A 88 -1.29 19.74 -21.22
CA HIS A 88 -0.67 18.55 -20.60
C HIS A 88 0.87 18.61 -20.59
N HIS A 89 1.48 19.53 -21.34
CA HIS A 89 2.93 19.57 -21.58
C HIS A 89 3.53 20.90 -21.12
N GLY A 90 3.34 21.28 -19.87
CA GLY A 90 3.94 22.46 -19.26
C GLY A 90 5.28 22.14 -18.58
N VAL A 91 6.07 23.19 -18.34
CA VAL A 91 7.34 23.10 -17.62
C VAL A 91 7.38 24.22 -16.58
N ASP A 92 7.74 23.88 -15.34
CA ASP A 92 7.94 24.88 -14.29
C ASP A 92 9.28 25.60 -14.41
N SER A 93 9.52 26.58 -13.55
CA SER A 93 10.77 27.36 -13.49
C SER A 93 12.02 26.53 -13.16
N GLN A 94 11.85 25.25 -12.74
CA GLN A 94 12.92 24.31 -12.40
C GLN A 94 13.13 23.24 -13.48
N GLY A 95 12.39 23.32 -14.59
CA GLY A 95 12.43 22.33 -15.66
C GLY A 95 11.63 21.06 -15.37
N THR A 96 10.78 21.06 -14.34
CA THR A 96 9.91 19.93 -14.01
C THR A 96 8.66 19.97 -14.89
N ALA A 97 8.26 18.82 -15.44
CA ALA A 97 7.03 18.73 -16.20
C ALA A 97 5.81 18.99 -15.31
N VAL A 98 4.94 19.87 -15.74
CA VAL A 98 3.66 20.21 -15.08
C VAL A 98 2.53 19.91 -16.05
N GLU A 99 1.61 19.08 -15.62
CA GLU A 99 0.41 18.70 -16.36
C GLU A 99 -0.81 19.34 -15.69
N ILE A 100 -1.61 20.08 -16.45
CA ILE A 100 -2.90 20.61 -15.99
C ILE A 100 -3.97 19.54 -16.18
N LYS A 101 -4.80 19.34 -15.16
CA LYS A 101 -5.86 18.31 -15.10
C LYS A 101 -7.23 18.93 -14.86
N ALA A 102 -8.26 18.17 -15.17
CA ALA A 102 -9.62 18.54 -14.78
C ALA A 102 -9.72 18.64 -13.23
N GLY A 103 -10.31 19.71 -12.76
CA GLY A 103 -10.38 20.08 -11.34
C GLY A 103 -9.34 21.13 -10.92
N ASP A 104 -8.28 21.34 -11.68
CA ASP A 104 -7.26 22.37 -11.37
C ASP A 104 -7.84 23.78 -11.52
N LEU A 105 -7.34 24.69 -10.68
CA LEU A 105 -7.76 26.07 -10.63
C LEU A 105 -6.71 26.98 -11.28
N ILE A 106 -7.09 27.67 -12.36
CA ILE A 106 -6.27 28.71 -12.97
C ILE A 106 -6.45 30.00 -12.19
N LEU A 107 -5.38 30.47 -11.54
CA LEU A 107 -5.39 31.69 -10.72
C LEU A 107 -4.98 32.93 -11.49
N SER A 108 -4.09 32.80 -12.48
CA SER A 108 -3.66 33.90 -13.36
C SER A 108 -3.02 33.35 -14.63
N VAL A 109 -3.07 34.12 -15.68
CA VAL A 109 -2.40 33.87 -16.95
C VAL A 109 -1.47 35.08 -17.22
N ASP A 110 -0.19 34.83 -17.51
CA ASP A 110 0.85 35.83 -17.70
C ASP A 110 0.93 36.88 -16.58
N LYS A 111 0.71 36.41 -15.32
CA LYS A 111 0.67 37.23 -14.10
C LYS A 111 -0.55 38.16 -13.97
N GLU A 112 -1.45 38.19 -14.95
CA GLU A 112 -2.70 38.92 -14.87
C GLU A 112 -3.82 38.06 -14.31
N LYS A 113 -4.67 38.65 -13.47
CA LYS A 113 -5.87 38.01 -12.91
C LYS A 113 -7.08 38.46 -13.73
N TYR A 114 -7.94 37.50 -14.01
CA TYR A 114 -9.14 37.71 -14.83
C TYR A 114 -10.43 37.53 -14.05
N ASP A 115 -10.42 37.87 -12.75
CA ASP A 115 -11.56 37.64 -11.83
C ASP A 115 -12.86 38.30 -12.29
N ALA A 116 -12.76 39.33 -13.17
CA ALA A 116 -13.93 40.06 -13.70
C ALA A 116 -14.64 39.34 -14.86
N LEU A 117 -13.96 38.41 -15.56
CA LEU A 117 -14.51 37.72 -16.74
C LEU A 117 -15.54 36.65 -16.34
N SER A 118 -16.46 36.35 -17.25
CA SER A 118 -17.28 35.15 -17.20
C SER A 118 -16.47 33.93 -17.66
N ALA A 119 -16.99 32.71 -17.44
CA ALA A 119 -16.33 31.49 -17.91
C ALA A 119 -16.17 31.49 -19.44
N GLU A 120 -17.22 31.87 -20.18
CA GLU A 120 -17.21 31.93 -21.64
C GLU A 120 -16.20 32.95 -22.19
N GLU A 121 -16.11 34.14 -21.56
CA GLU A 121 -15.14 35.17 -21.95
C GLU A 121 -13.71 34.71 -21.66
N PHE A 122 -13.48 33.98 -20.59
CA PHE A 122 -12.15 33.42 -20.27
C PHE A 122 -11.75 32.31 -21.25
N GLU A 123 -12.67 31.44 -21.65
CA GLU A 123 -12.42 30.45 -22.71
C GLU A 123 -12.05 31.12 -24.05
N GLN A 124 -12.75 32.19 -24.44
CA GLN A 124 -12.41 32.96 -25.64
C GLN A 124 -11.03 33.62 -25.51
N LEU A 125 -10.70 34.17 -24.35
CA LEU A 125 -9.36 34.71 -24.09
C LEU A 125 -8.31 33.62 -24.25
N LEU A 126 -8.51 32.45 -23.68
CA LEU A 126 -7.58 31.32 -23.80
C LEU A 126 -7.45 30.86 -25.28
N ALA A 127 -8.53 30.84 -26.03
CA ALA A 127 -8.50 30.49 -27.46
C ALA A 127 -7.68 31.49 -28.28
N GLY A 128 -7.62 32.77 -27.86
CA GLY A 128 -6.82 33.80 -28.48
C GLY A 128 -5.32 33.78 -28.14
N LEU A 129 -4.92 33.09 -27.05
CA LEU A 129 -3.52 33.00 -26.66
C LEU A 129 -2.74 32.05 -27.59
N SER A 130 -1.50 32.42 -27.90
CA SER A 130 -0.58 31.58 -28.70
C SER A 130 0.87 31.87 -28.30
N GLY A 131 1.73 30.85 -28.42
CA GLY A 131 3.14 30.95 -28.00
C GLY A 131 3.34 30.58 -26.52
N GLU A 132 4.48 30.99 -25.95
CA GLU A 132 4.81 30.74 -24.57
C GLU A 132 3.92 31.56 -23.63
N THR A 133 3.12 30.91 -22.84
CA THR A 133 2.19 31.50 -21.87
C THR A 133 2.41 30.91 -20.48
N THR A 134 2.51 31.76 -19.47
CA THR A 134 2.72 31.33 -18.08
C THR A 134 1.40 31.27 -17.34
N PHE A 135 1.05 30.08 -16.86
CA PHE A 135 -0.11 29.88 -16.02
C PHE A 135 0.30 29.75 -14.55
N LYS A 136 -0.41 30.45 -13.69
CA LYS A 136 -0.40 30.15 -12.26
C LYS A 136 -1.57 29.25 -11.98
N VAL A 137 -1.25 27.96 -11.73
CA VAL A 137 -2.26 26.93 -11.52
C VAL A 137 -2.14 26.41 -10.09
N ARG A 138 -3.29 26.23 -9.43
CA ARG A 138 -3.39 25.48 -8.20
C ARG A 138 -4.00 24.11 -8.54
N SER A 139 -3.23 23.04 -8.32
CA SER A 139 -3.74 21.69 -8.52
C SER A 139 -4.90 21.40 -7.56
N ALA A 140 -5.93 20.71 -8.05
CA ALA A 140 -7.00 20.23 -7.20
C ALA A 140 -6.42 19.16 -6.27
N GLY A 141 -6.36 19.47 -4.99
CA GLY A 141 -5.96 18.52 -3.96
C GLY A 141 -7.00 17.41 -3.75
N GLY A 142 -6.78 16.60 -2.71
CA GLY A 142 -7.72 15.57 -2.28
C GLY A 142 -7.64 14.24 -3.02
N GLY A 143 -6.62 14.04 -3.88
CA GLY A 143 -6.35 12.77 -4.51
C GLY A 143 -5.45 11.85 -3.66
N ILE A 144 -5.43 10.56 -3.98
CA ILE A 144 -4.64 9.54 -3.26
C ILE A 144 -3.55 8.89 -4.11
N TRP A 145 -3.37 9.36 -5.34
CA TRP A 145 -2.43 8.74 -6.29
C TRP A 145 -1.00 8.58 -5.73
N PRO A 146 -0.38 9.61 -5.13
CA PRO A 146 0.98 9.48 -4.59
C PRO A 146 1.09 8.42 -3.50
N MET A 147 0.12 8.38 -2.59
CA MET A 147 0.12 7.41 -1.50
C MET A 147 -0.17 5.99 -1.98
N LEU A 148 -0.98 5.84 -3.03
CA LEU A 148 -1.24 4.54 -3.64
C LEU A 148 0.04 3.95 -4.26
N VAL A 149 0.76 4.76 -5.05
CA VAL A 149 2.06 4.38 -5.63
C VAL A 149 3.07 4.04 -4.53
N THR A 150 3.20 4.91 -3.52
CA THR A 150 4.11 4.68 -2.39
C THR A 150 3.76 3.41 -1.61
N THR A 151 2.46 3.12 -1.42
CA THR A 151 2.01 1.89 -0.76
C THR A 151 2.42 0.65 -1.54
N LEU A 152 2.18 0.63 -2.85
CA LEU A 152 2.56 -0.50 -3.71
C LEU A 152 4.07 -0.70 -3.75
N LEU A 153 4.83 0.39 -3.85
CA LEU A 153 6.29 0.38 -3.82
C LEU A 153 6.81 -0.17 -2.48
N THR A 154 6.25 0.29 -1.36
CA THR A 154 6.62 -0.18 -0.02
C THR A 154 6.33 -1.66 0.15
N ILE A 155 5.15 -2.14 -0.28
CA ILE A 155 4.80 -3.56 -0.26
C ILE A 155 5.81 -4.39 -1.07
N GLY A 156 6.02 -4.00 -2.33
CA GLY A 156 6.90 -4.72 -3.24
C GLY A 156 8.33 -4.85 -2.72
N LEU A 157 8.92 -3.74 -2.28
CA LEU A 157 10.30 -3.72 -1.78
C LEU A 157 10.45 -4.38 -0.40
N THR A 158 9.46 -4.24 0.49
CA THR A 158 9.46 -4.97 1.77
C THR A 158 9.43 -6.48 1.55
N LEU A 159 8.58 -6.96 0.65
CA LEU A 159 8.52 -8.39 0.32
C LEU A 159 9.80 -8.86 -0.36
N LEU A 160 10.36 -8.08 -1.28
CA LEU A 160 11.62 -8.39 -1.95
C LEU A 160 12.78 -8.54 -0.95
N ALA A 161 12.79 -7.74 0.11
CA ALA A 161 13.80 -7.82 1.15
C ALA A 161 13.52 -8.96 2.16
N ALA A 162 12.28 -9.06 2.66
CA ALA A 162 11.95 -9.94 3.79
C ALA A 162 11.71 -11.40 3.36
N VAL A 163 11.06 -11.64 2.20
CA VAL A 163 10.67 -13.00 1.80
C VAL A 163 11.86 -13.91 1.53
N PRO A 164 12.87 -13.52 0.73
CA PRO A 164 14.04 -14.39 0.50
C PRO A 164 14.79 -14.71 1.79
N VAL A 165 15.01 -13.70 2.63
CA VAL A 165 15.73 -13.87 3.91
C VAL A 165 14.93 -14.78 4.85
N GLY A 166 13.61 -14.56 4.95
CA GLY A 166 12.72 -15.34 5.81
C GLY A 166 12.62 -16.80 5.37
N ILE A 167 12.49 -17.06 4.06
CA ILE A 167 12.46 -18.43 3.52
C ILE A 167 13.80 -19.15 3.75
N CYS A 168 14.93 -18.50 3.46
CA CYS A 168 16.26 -19.08 3.69
C CYS A 168 16.48 -19.41 5.18
N ALA A 169 16.09 -18.52 6.08
CA ALA A 169 16.16 -18.75 7.52
C ALA A 169 15.27 -19.93 7.97
N ALA A 170 14.05 -20.01 7.47
CA ALA A 170 13.13 -21.11 7.76
C ALA A 170 13.66 -22.46 7.25
N VAL A 171 14.17 -22.48 6.02
CA VAL A 171 14.79 -23.70 5.45
C VAL A 171 16.00 -24.13 6.28
N TYR A 172 16.86 -23.18 6.69
CA TYR A 172 18.00 -23.49 7.56
C TYR A 172 17.54 -24.10 8.89
N LEU A 173 16.57 -23.46 9.58
CA LEU A 173 16.07 -23.90 10.88
C LEU A 173 15.32 -25.23 10.83
N SER A 174 14.60 -25.51 9.71
CA SER A 174 13.82 -26.73 9.54
C SER A 174 14.69 -27.91 9.09
N GLU A 175 15.58 -27.70 8.12
CA GLU A 175 16.23 -28.78 7.40
C GLU A 175 17.71 -28.97 7.76
N TYR A 176 18.43 -27.91 8.11
CA TYR A 176 19.87 -27.97 8.36
C TYR A 176 20.25 -27.93 9.82
N ALA A 177 19.55 -27.15 10.62
CA ALA A 177 19.94 -26.89 12.00
C ALA A 177 19.76 -28.16 12.86
N LYS A 178 20.83 -28.56 13.59
CA LYS A 178 20.75 -29.63 14.57
C LYS A 178 19.87 -29.16 15.75
N GLN A 179 18.89 -29.97 16.13
CA GLN A 179 18.02 -29.70 17.26
C GLN A 179 18.87 -29.59 18.53
N GLY A 180 18.89 -28.42 19.16
CA GLY A 180 19.69 -28.13 20.34
C GLY A 180 19.28 -26.84 21.01
N ARG A 181 19.92 -26.50 22.13
CA ARG A 181 19.60 -25.29 22.93
C ARG A 181 19.68 -24.00 22.11
N LEU A 182 20.63 -23.89 21.22
CA LEU A 182 20.80 -22.69 20.36
C LEU A 182 19.61 -22.51 19.41
N VAL A 183 19.18 -23.58 18.74
CA VAL A 183 18.02 -23.52 17.81
C VAL A 183 16.73 -23.23 18.58
N GLN A 184 16.57 -23.82 19.77
CA GLN A 184 15.43 -23.49 20.64
C GLN A 184 15.45 -22.03 21.07
N LEU A 185 16.61 -21.45 21.41
CA LEU A 185 16.75 -20.05 21.75
C LEU A 185 16.40 -19.15 20.54
N ILE A 186 16.87 -19.47 19.34
CA ILE A 186 16.54 -18.72 18.13
C ILE A 186 15.03 -18.74 17.87
N ARG A 187 14.37 -19.90 17.93
CA ARG A 187 12.91 -20.02 17.77
C ARG A 187 12.17 -19.21 18.83
N PHE A 188 12.57 -19.31 20.09
CA PHE A 188 12.00 -18.51 21.16
C PHE A 188 12.16 -17.01 20.89
N SER A 189 13.34 -16.57 20.44
CA SER A 189 13.58 -15.16 20.08
C SER A 189 12.66 -14.71 18.92
N ILE A 190 12.48 -15.54 17.89
CA ILE A 190 11.55 -15.26 16.77
C ILE A 190 10.11 -15.12 17.27
N GLU A 191 9.69 -15.98 18.22
CA GLU A 191 8.35 -15.90 18.82
C GLU A 191 8.17 -14.64 19.66
N CYS A 192 9.19 -14.27 20.46
CA CYS A 192 9.18 -13.03 21.23
C CYS A 192 9.10 -11.80 20.33
N LEU A 193 9.89 -11.77 19.25
CA LEU A 193 9.89 -10.68 18.28
C LEU A 193 8.51 -10.54 17.60
N ALA A 194 7.84 -11.63 17.25
CA ALA A 194 6.49 -11.58 16.66
C ALA A 194 5.44 -10.94 17.59
N GLY A 195 5.67 -10.93 18.90
CA GLY A 195 4.78 -10.34 19.91
C GLY A 195 5.03 -8.85 20.21
N ILE A 196 6.12 -8.26 19.70
CA ILE A 196 6.44 -6.85 19.98
C ILE A 196 5.49 -5.93 19.19
N PRO A 197 4.89 -4.89 19.82
CA PRO A 197 4.09 -3.88 19.14
C PRO A 197 4.86 -3.16 18.02
N SER A 198 4.24 -2.93 16.88
CA SER A 198 4.90 -2.33 15.72
C SER A 198 5.46 -0.92 15.97
N ILE A 199 4.85 -0.16 16.89
CA ILE A 199 5.35 1.15 17.30
C ILE A 199 6.78 1.07 17.88
N ILE A 200 7.11 -0.01 18.61
CA ILE A 200 8.46 -0.22 19.17
C ILE A 200 9.48 -0.46 18.07
N TYR A 201 9.10 -1.25 17.05
CA TYR A 201 9.91 -1.41 15.85
C TYR A 201 10.08 -0.09 15.09
N GLY A 202 9.01 0.72 15.04
CA GLY A 202 9.08 2.06 14.46
C GLY A 202 10.07 2.97 15.18
N LEU A 203 10.06 2.96 16.51
CA LEU A 203 11.04 3.69 17.34
C LEU A 203 12.46 3.18 17.10
N PHE A 204 12.66 1.86 17.05
CA PHE A 204 13.94 1.27 16.69
C PHE A 204 14.39 1.72 15.30
N GLY A 205 13.52 1.62 14.31
CA GLY A 205 13.80 2.05 12.95
C GLY A 205 14.15 3.53 12.84
N MET A 206 13.43 4.39 13.57
CA MET A 206 13.72 5.81 13.66
C MET A 206 15.10 6.07 14.27
N LEU A 207 15.42 5.43 15.39
CA LEU A 207 16.71 5.62 16.04
C LEU A 207 17.86 5.05 15.20
N PHE A 208 17.69 3.87 14.62
CA PHE A 208 18.76 3.17 13.91
C PHE A 208 18.90 3.65 12.46
N PHE A 209 17.83 3.53 11.63
CA PHE A 209 17.91 3.88 10.22
C PHE A 209 17.89 5.39 9.98
N VAL A 210 16.94 6.11 10.61
CA VAL A 210 16.75 7.53 10.34
C VAL A 210 17.86 8.33 11.00
N THR A 211 18.17 8.09 12.28
CA THR A 211 19.11 8.92 13.03
C THR A 211 20.55 8.41 12.96
N CYS A 212 20.80 7.13 13.31
CA CYS A 212 22.16 6.58 13.40
C CYS A 212 22.78 6.41 12.01
N LEU A 213 22.08 5.79 11.06
CA LEU A 213 22.52 5.63 9.67
C LEU A 213 22.30 6.88 8.80
N ARG A 214 21.63 7.91 9.33
CA ARG A 214 21.36 9.19 8.65
C ARG A 214 20.60 9.04 7.33
N PHE A 215 19.72 8.06 7.23
CA PHE A 215 18.85 7.92 6.05
C PHE A 215 17.75 8.99 6.02
N ASN A 216 17.59 9.77 7.09
CA ASN A 216 16.48 10.68 7.34
C ASN A 216 15.13 9.94 7.28
N TYR A 217 14.02 10.67 7.38
CA TYR A 217 12.70 10.09 7.08
C TYR A 217 12.66 9.72 5.61
N SER A 218 12.56 8.43 5.31
CA SER A 218 12.68 7.93 3.95
C SER A 218 11.93 6.63 3.75
N VAL A 219 11.47 6.40 2.52
CA VAL A 219 10.81 5.16 2.13
C VAL A 219 11.72 3.95 2.43
N LEU A 220 13.04 4.08 2.21
CA LEU A 220 14.00 3.02 2.49
C LEU A 220 14.05 2.66 3.97
N ALA A 221 14.12 3.67 4.87
CA ALA A 221 14.09 3.43 6.31
C ALA A 221 12.79 2.72 6.73
N GLY A 222 11.66 3.11 6.14
CA GLY A 222 10.37 2.43 6.32
C GLY A 222 10.39 0.98 5.87
N ILE A 223 10.84 0.71 4.65
CA ILE A 223 10.94 -0.64 4.06
C ILE A 223 11.79 -1.55 4.94
N LEU A 224 12.96 -1.11 5.36
CA LEU A 224 13.86 -1.91 6.21
C LEU A 224 13.24 -2.20 7.57
N THR A 225 12.61 -1.21 8.19
CA THR A 225 11.92 -1.38 9.48
C THR A 225 10.78 -2.37 9.37
N VAL A 226 9.93 -2.21 8.37
CA VAL A 226 8.79 -3.10 8.13
C VAL A 226 9.26 -4.51 7.75
N SER A 227 10.36 -4.65 7.01
CA SER A 227 10.97 -5.94 6.70
C SER A 227 11.35 -6.71 7.97
N ILE A 228 11.95 -6.02 8.95
CA ILE A 228 12.30 -6.63 10.25
C ILE A 228 11.05 -7.11 11.00
N ILE A 229 9.96 -6.35 10.96
CA ILE A 229 8.68 -6.72 11.61
C ILE A 229 8.14 -8.02 11.04
N PHE A 230 8.27 -8.24 9.72
CA PHE A 230 7.67 -9.38 9.05
C PHE A 230 8.55 -10.62 8.99
N LEU A 231 9.86 -10.49 9.17
CA LEU A 231 10.77 -11.64 9.20
C LEU A 231 10.31 -12.76 10.14
N PRO A 232 9.94 -12.52 11.40
CA PRO A 232 9.49 -13.57 12.31
C PRO A 232 8.26 -14.34 11.79
N ILE A 233 7.31 -13.63 11.18
CA ILE A 233 6.08 -14.22 10.64
C ILE A 233 6.39 -15.10 9.44
N ILE A 234 7.21 -14.59 8.50
CA ILE A 234 7.59 -15.33 7.30
C ILE A 234 8.40 -16.59 7.68
N ILE A 235 9.35 -16.46 8.60
CA ILE A 235 10.16 -17.58 9.07
C ILE A 235 9.27 -18.66 9.67
N ARG A 236 8.40 -18.30 10.63
CA ARG A 236 7.56 -19.24 11.34
C ARG A 236 6.58 -19.95 10.42
N THR A 237 5.82 -19.21 9.63
CA THR A 237 4.83 -19.80 8.72
C THR A 237 5.47 -20.67 7.64
N THR A 238 6.64 -20.27 7.15
CA THR A 238 7.44 -21.08 6.20
C THR A 238 7.97 -22.35 6.87
N GLU A 239 8.48 -22.26 8.11
CA GLU A 239 8.94 -23.44 8.86
C GLU A 239 7.78 -24.43 9.09
N GLU A 240 6.61 -23.93 9.47
CA GLU A 240 5.39 -24.74 9.61
C GLU A 240 5.02 -25.42 8.28
N ALA A 241 5.07 -24.70 7.16
CA ALA A 241 4.82 -25.26 5.83
C ALA A 241 5.83 -26.35 5.44
N LEU A 242 7.10 -26.16 5.72
CA LEU A 242 8.14 -27.17 5.45
C LEU A 242 7.93 -28.45 6.27
N ARG A 243 7.44 -28.34 7.51
CA ARG A 243 7.13 -29.47 8.39
C ARG A 243 5.91 -30.28 7.95
N THR A 244 5.01 -29.74 7.14
CA THR A 244 3.86 -30.49 6.60
C THR A 244 4.28 -31.51 5.55
N VAL A 245 5.46 -31.40 4.97
CA VAL A 245 5.99 -32.37 3.97
C VAL A 245 6.38 -33.66 4.69
N PRO A 246 5.83 -34.84 4.29
CA PRO A 246 6.12 -36.11 4.95
C PRO A 246 7.61 -36.46 4.96
N VAL A 247 8.09 -37.04 6.07
CA VAL A 247 9.49 -37.45 6.24
C VAL A 247 9.88 -38.51 5.20
N SER A 248 8.95 -39.40 4.84
CA SER A 248 9.17 -40.43 3.82
C SER A 248 9.61 -39.89 2.46
N TYR A 249 9.20 -38.67 2.11
CA TYR A 249 9.66 -38.01 0.87
C TYR A 249 11.16 -37.70 0.93
N ARG A 250 11.63 -37.24 2.10
CA ARG A 250 13.06 -36.94 2.32
C ARG A 250 13.89 -38.21 2.29
N GLU A 251 13.45 -39.22 3.03
CA GLU A 251 14.12 -40.52 3.12
C GLU A 251 14.19 -41.23 1.75
N GLY A 252 13.08 -41.23 1.00
CA GLY A 252 13.03 -41.82 -0.34
C GLY A 252 13.97 -41.13 -1.32
N SER A 253 14.03 -39.78 -1.27
CA SER A 253 14.96 -39.02 -2.13
C SER A 253 16.42 -39.31 -1.82
N LEU A 254 16.75 -39.35 -0.52
CA LEU A 254 18.15 -39.68 -0.08
C LEU A 254 18.51 -41.15 -0.41
N ALA A 255 17.56 -42.08 -0.29
CA ALA A 255 17.78 -43.49 -0.66
C ALA A 255 18.06 -43.69 -2.17
N LEU A 256 17.52 -42.80 -3.01
CA LEU A 256 17.79 -42.75 -4.45
C LEU A 256 19.13 -42.06 -4.79
N GLY A 257 19.91 -41.66 -3.79
CA GLY A 257 21.24 -41.03 -3.97
C GLY A 257 21.24 -39.53 -4.17
N ALA A 258 20.08 -38.84 -4.00
CA ALA A 258 20.05 -37.39 -4.05
C ALA A 258 20.78 -36.77 -2.85
N THR A 259 21.45 -35.65 -3.08
CA THR A 259 22.03 -34.87 -1.98
C THR A 259 20.96 -34.18 -1.13
N LYS A 260 21.31 -33.79 0.09
CA LYS A 260 20.42 -33.09 0.97
C LYS A 260 19.92 -31.78 0.34
N LEU A 261 20.77 -31.04 -0.32
CA LEU A 261 20.42 -29.79 -1.03
C LEU A 261 19.43 -30.05 -2.16
N GLU A 262 19.67 -31.07 -2.97
CA GLU A 262 18.75 -31.45 -4.05
C GLU A 262 17.40 -31.88 -3.53
N THR A 263 17.37 -32.67 -2.46
CA THR A 263 16.11 -33.07 -1.79
C THR A 263 15.33 -31.84 -1.32
N ILE A 264 15.99 -30.86 -0.70
CA ILE A 264 15.33 -29.65 -0.21
C ILE A 264 14.79 -28.82 -1.38
N VAL A 265 15.63 -28.49 -2.36
CA VAL A 265 15.29 -27.57 -3.46
C VAL A 265 14.31 -28.20 -4.45
N LYS A 266 14.52 -29.46 -4.82
CA LYS A 266 13.71 -30.12 -5.86
C LYS A 266 12.44 -30.81 -5.32
N LEU A 267 12.39 -31.11 -4.02
CA LEU A 267 11.28 -31.89 -3.46
C LEU A 267 10.59 -31.17 -2.27
N VAL A 268 11.33 -30.78 -1.22
CA VAL A 268 10.72 -30.24 0.00
C VAL A 268 10.11 -28.86 -0.25
N VAL A 269 10.89 -27.91 -0.76
CA VAL A 269 10.44 -26.55 -1.01
C VAL A 269 9.26 -26.48 -2.01
N PRO A 270 9.29 -27.19 -3.16
CA PRO A 270 8.14 -27.21 -4.08
C PRO A 270 6.87 -27.82 -3.49
N ASN A 271 7.01 -28.81 -2.59
CA ASN A 271 5.85 -29.37 -1.90
C ASN A 271 5.31 -28.46 -0.79
N ALA A 272 6.17 -27.69 -0.14
CA ALA A 272 5.80 -26.68 0.85
C ALA A 272 5.31 -25.35 0.23
N LEU A 273 5.47 -25.16 -1.08
CA LEU A 273 5.18 -23.90 -1.78
C LEU A 273 3.79 -23.33 -1.49
N PRO A 274 2.68 -24.11 -1.43
CA PRO A 274 1.36 -23.55 -1.08
C PRO A 274 1.33 -22.90 0.30
N GLY A 275 2.02 -23.50 1.29
CA GLY A 275 2.15 -22.93 2.63
C GLY A 275 3.06 -21.69 2.65
N ILE A 276 4.16 -21.70 1.90
CA ILE A 276 5.06 -20.55 1.76
C ILE A 276 4.32 -19.37 1.10
N LEU A 277 3.53 -19.62 0.06
CA LEU A 277 2.69 -18.59 -0.55
C LEU A 277 1.68 -18.01 0.45
N THR A 278 1.14 -18.86 1.35
CA THR A 278 0.27 -18.38 2.42
C THR A 278 0.99 -17.40 3.36
N ALA A 279 2.25 -17.69 3.73
CA ALA A 279 3.08 -16.78 4.52
C ALA A 279 3.27 -15.41 3.85
N VAL A 280 3.60 -15.42 2.56
CA VAL A 280 3.79 -14.18 1.77
C VAL A 280 2.52 -13.34 1.76
N VAL A 281 1.38 -13.98 1.55
CA VAL A 281 0.09 -13.29 1.48
C VAL A 281 -0.36 -12.70 2.80
N LEU A 282 -0.23 -13.45 3.88
CA LEU A 282 -0.49 -12.92 5.22
C LEU A 282 0.39 -11.69 5.50
N SER A 283 1.64 -11.72 5.02
CA SER A 283 2.55 -10.59 5.12
C SER A 283 2.09 -9.39 4.30
N ILE A 284 1.60 -9.57 3.07
CA ILE A 284 1.06 -8.49 2.23
C ILE A 284 -0.07 -7.75 2.95
N GLY A 285 -1.09 -8.49 3.43
CA GLY A 285 -2.22 -7.88 4.13
C GLY A 285 -1.79 -7.09 5.37
N ARG A 286 -0.75 -7.54 6.06
CA ARG A 286 -0.23 -6.88 7.24
C ARG A 286 0.63 -5.65 6.89
N VAL A 287 1.44 -5.70 5.83
CA VAL A 287 2.21 -4.54 5.33
C VAL A 287 1.28 -3.39 4.96
N ILE A 288 0.17 -3.68 4.29
CA ILE A 288 -0.83 -2.65 3.91
C ILE A 288 -1.40 -1.97 5.16
N GLY A 289 -1.66 -2.72 6.22
CA GLY A 289 -2.20 -2.18 7.47
C GLY A 289 -1.18 -1.49 8.36
N GLU A 290 0.13 -1.55 8.04
CA GLU A 290 1.16 -0.98 8.89
C GLU A 290 1.19 0.56 8.76
N SER A 291 0.94 1.24 9.88
CA SER A 291 0.98 2.70 9.94
C SER A 291 1.97 3.21 10.97
N ALA A 292 2.04 2.59 12.14
CA ALA A 292 2.83 3.11 13.26
C ALA A 292 4.34 3.13 12.99
N ALA A 293 4.88 2.05 12.45
CA ALA A 293 6.31 1.99 12.11
C ALA A 293 6.64 2.90 10.93
N LEU A 294 5.78 2.96 9.90
CA LEU A 294 6.00 3.81 8.72
C LEU A 294 5.89 5.30 9.06
N LEU A 295 4.98 5.70 9.95
CA LEU A 295 4.86 7.07 10.44
C LEU A 295 6.18 7.58 11.03
N LEU A 296 6.89 6.72 11.76
CA LEU A 296 8.14 7.06 12.45
C LEU A 296 9.40 6.92 11.57
N THR A 297 9.28 6.36 10.36
CA THR A 297 10.44 6.02 9.52
C THR A 297 10.34 6.53 8.09
N ALA A 298 9.20 6.32 7.42
CA ALA A 298 8.98 6.78 6.05
C ALA A 298 8.51 8.24 5.98
N GLY A 299 7.79 8.70 7.02
CA GLY A 299 7.25 10.05 7.11
C GLY A 299 5.83 10.19 6.59
N THR A 300 5.37 11.45 6.45
CA THR A 300 3.96 11.79 6.21
C THR A 300 3.70 12.57 4.91
N VAL A 301 4.75 12.84 4.13
CA VAL A 301 4.65 13.68 2.92
C VAL A 301 3.88 12.95 1.82
N ALA A 302 2.82 13.57 1.33
CA ALA A 302 1.94 12.98 0.30
C ALA A 302 2.50 13.28 -1.11
N ARG A 303 3.60 12.61 -1.49
CA ARG A 303 4.21 12.72 -2.82
C ARG A 303 4.73 11.38 -3.31
N ILE A 304 4.92 11.25 -4.62
CA ILE A 304 5.65 10.11 -5.21
C ILE A 304 7.14 10.34 -4.96
N PRO A 305 7.86 9.40 -4.32
CA PRO A 305 9.28 9.55 -4.09
C PRO A 305 10.05 9.30 -5.40
N ASN A 306 10.90 10.25 -5.80
CA ASN A 306 11.81 10.08 -6.94
C ASN A 306 13.03 9.21 -6.57
N ASP A 307 13.35 9.13 -5.28
CA ASP A 307 14.43 8.33 -4.72
C ASP A 307 13.94 7.69 -3.41
N LEU A 308 14.45 6.51 -3.11
CA LEU A 308 14.12 5.77 -1.88
C LEU A 308 14.55 6.47 -0.59
N PHE A 309 15.47 7.43 -0.67
CA PHE A 309 15.88 8.25 0.47
C PHE A 309 14.96 9.47 0.72
N GLN A 310 13.92 9.64 -0.06
CA GLN A 310 12.93 10.68 0.16
C GLN A 310 11.81 10.19 1.09
N SER A 311 11.23 11.15 1.84
CA SER A 311 10.04 10.91 2.65
C SER A 311 8.81 10.79 1.76
N ALA A 312 8.00 9.76 2.00
CA ALA A 312 6.70 9.61 1.37
C ALA A 312 5.73 8.85 2.28
N SER A 313 4.46 9.17 2.16
CA SER A 313 3.38 8.60 2.97
C SER A 313 2.70 7.44 2.24
N THR A 314 2.38 6.38 2.99
CA THR A 314 1.47 5.33 2.52
C THR A 314 0.01 5.69 2.79
N LEU A 315 -0.93 4.97 2.16
CA LEU A 315 -2.37 5.16 2.36
C LEU A 315 -2.77 5.11 3.84
N THR A 316 -2.26 4.13 4.59
CA THR A 316 -2.58 3.94 6.02
C THR A 316 -2.01 5.03 6.90
N VAL A 317 -0.78 5.49 6.63
CA VAL A 317 -0.18 6.62 7.32
C VAL A 317 -0.98 7.88 7.05
N LYS A 318 -1.37 8.13 5.79
CA LYS A 318 -2.14 9.32 5.43
C LYS A 318 -3.55 9.30 6.02
N ALA A 319 -4.26 8.17 5.96
CA ALA A 319 -5.55 8.04 6.62
C ALA A 319 -5.48 8.38 8.12
N TYR A 320 -4.43 7.89 8.79
CA TYR A 320 -4.20 8.20 10.21
C TYR A 320 -3.91 9.69 10.45
N THR A 321 -3.03 10.31 9.66
CA THR A 321 -2.65 11.72 9.85
C THR A 321 -3.82 12.65 9.54
N VAL A 322 -4.59 12.38 8.49
CA VAL A 322 -5.80 13.14 8.14
C VAL A 322 -6.84 13.06 9.27
N ALA A 323 -7.12 11.86 9.77
CA ALA A 323 -8.06 11.70 10.88
C ALA A 323 -7.60 12.41 12.16
N LYS A 324 -6.28 12.42 12.45
CA LYS A 324 -5.72 12.96 13.69
C LYS A 324 -5.43 14.47 13.64
N GLU A 325 -4.85 14.95 12.54
CA GLU A 325 -4.32 16.32 12.43
C GLU A 325 -5.35 17.29 11.87
N THR A 326 -6.14 16.87 10.87
CA THR A 326 -7.15 17.73 10.25
C THR A 326 -8.57 17.41 10.72
N ALA A 327 -8.76 16.31 11.46
CA ALA A 327 -10.07 15.82 11.88
C ALA A 327 -11.06 15.59 10.71
N ASP A 328 -10.54 15.43 9.49
CA ASP A 328 -11.34 15.13 8.30
C ASP A 328 -11.66 13.63 8.24
N ILE A 329 -12.77 13.29 8.89
CA ILE A 329 -13.22 11.89 8.99
C ILE A 329 -13.68 11.37 7.62
N GLU A 330 -14.22 12.22 6.76
CA GLU A 330 -14.73 11.81 5.45
C GLU A 330 -13.60 11.40 4.52
N MET A 331 -12.54 12.20 4.43
CA MET A 331 -11.33 11.86 3.68
C MET A 331 -10.63 10.62 4.26
N ALA A 332 -10.49 10.52 5.58
CA ALA A 332 -9.92 9.34 6.22
C ALA A 332 -10.72 8.07 5.92
N CYS A 333 -12.06 8.15 5.93
CA CYS A 333 -12.94 7.04 5.56
C CYS A 333 -12.84 6.70 4.06
N ALA A 334 -12.73 7.70 3.18
CA ALA A 334 -12.55 7.46 1.75
C ALA A 334 -11.25 6.70 1.46
N ILE A 335 -10.14 7.11 2.07
CA ILE A 335 -8.86 6.36 1.99
C ILE A 335 -9.04 4.95 2.59
N GLY A 336 -9.75 4.83 3.72
CA GLY A 336 -10.08 3.56 4.37
C GLY A 336 -10.85 2.60 3.46
N CYS A 337 -11.84 3.09 2.70
CA CYS A 337 -12.57 2.31 1.70
C CYS A 337 -11.62 1.71 0.66
N VAL A 338 -10.70 2.54 0.13
CA VAL A 338 -9.73 2.08 -0.87
C VAL A 338 -8.80 1.00 -0.28
N ILE A 339 -8.31 1.19 0.95
CA ILE A 339 -7.48 0.20 1.64
C ILE A 339 -8.25 -1.14 1.77
N ILE A 340 -9.50 -1.11 2.22
CA ILE A 340 -10.34 -2.31 2.36
C ILE A 340 -10.49 -3.01 1.01
N VAL A 341 -10.78 -2.29 -0.06
CA VAL A 341 -10.92 -2.85 -1.41
C VAL A 341 -9.62 -3.49 -1.89
N ILE A 342 -8.47 -2.81 -1.71
CA ILE A 342 -7.15 -3.36 -2.06
C ILE A 342 -6.89 -4.66 -1.30
N VAL A 343 -7.12 -4.69 0.02
CA VAL A 343 -6.95 -5.89 0.85
C VAL A 343 -7.85 -7.03 0.39
N LEU A 344 -9.11 -6.75 0.06
CA LEU A 344 -10.05 -7.75 -0.46
C LEU A 344 -9.59 -8.32 -1.81
N ILE A 345 -9.15 -7.46 -2.74
CA ILE A 345 -8.63 -7.89 -4.06
C ILE A 345 -7.40 -8.79 -3.86
N LEU A 346 -6.44 -8.36 -3.04
CA LEU A 346 -5.23 -9.13 -2.79
C LEU A 346 -5.54 -10.49 -2.13
N ASN A 347 -6.44 -10.53 -1.16
CA ASN A 347 -6.88 -11.79 -0.55
C ASN A 347 -7.59 -12.71 -1.56
N PHE A 348 -8.40 -12.13 -2.45
CA PHE A 348 -9.07 -12.89 -3.51
C PHE A 348 -8.05 -13.46 -4.52
N CYS A 349 -7.14 -12.63 -5.02
CA CYS A 349 -6.05 -13.05 -5.92
C CYS A 349 -5.23 -14.19 -5.33
N THR A 350 -4.93 -14.09 -4.05
CA THR A 350 -4.20 -15.14 -3.31
C THR A 350 -4.94 -16.46 -3.26
N ARG A 351 -6.22 -16.44 -2.88
CA ARG A 351 -7.03 -17.66 -2.87
C ARG A 351 -7.10 -18.31 -4.24
N LEU A 352 -7.15 -17.48 -5.30
CA LEU A 352 -7.13 -17.96 -6.67
C LEU A 352 -5.81 -18.64 -7.01
N LEU A 353 -4.68 -18.01 -6.68
CA LEU A 353 -3.34 -18.60 -6.90
C LEU A 353 -3.15 -19.91 -6.13
N GLN A 354 -3.61 -20.00 -4.89
CA GLN A 354 -3.57 -21.22 -4.11
C GLN A 354 -4.40 -22.37 -4.77
N ARG A 355 -5.59 -22.05 -5.27
CA ARG A 355 -6.43 -23.03 -5.98
C ARG A 355 -5.80 -23.52 -7.27
N LEU A 356 -5.21 -22.61 -8.07
CA LEU A 356 -4.51 -22.97 -9.30
C LEU A 356 -3.26 -23.83 -9.04
N GLY A 357 -2.49 -23.51 -8.00
CA GLY A 357 -1.37 -24.32 -7.56
C GLY A 357 -1.73 -25.72 -7.07
N ALA A 358 -2.89 -25.86 -6.41
CA ALA A 358 -3.41 -27.16 -5.98
C ALA A 358 -3.92 -28.00 -7.17
N ALA A 359 -4.61 -27.38 -8.13
CA ALA A 359 -5.14 -28.05 -9.32
C ALA A 359 -4.01 -28.59 -10.25
N SER A 360 -2.90 -27.87 -10.36
CA SER A 360 -1.71 -28.31 -11.12
C SER A 360 -1.07 -29.58 -10.55
N LYS A 361 -1.25 -29.86 -9.25
CA LYS A 361 -0.71 -31.08 -8.60
C LYS A 361 -1.66 -32.27 -8.68
N GLY A 362 -2.98 -32.05 -8.73
CA GLY A 362 -3.99 -33.13 -8.87
C GLY A 362 -4.02 -33.76 -10.25
N GLY A 363 -3.63 -33.04 -11.30
CA GLY A 363 -3.61 -33.54 -12.69
C GLY A 363 -2.42 -34.45 -13.06
N LYS A 364 -1.44 -34.67 -12.16
CA LYS A 364 -0.29 -35.55 -12.40
C LYS A 364 -0.38 -36.90 -11.68
N GLN A 365 -1.50 -37.23 -11.08
CA GLN A 365 -1.76 -38.51 -10.39
C GLN A 365 -2.84 -39.34 -11.09
N GLY A 366 -3.12 -39.10 -12.37
CA GLY A 366 -3.96 -39.90 -13.21
C GLY A 366 -3.17 -40.66 -14.27
#